data_bbe191998158beb2f7772ebaf6356928
#
_entry.id   bbe191998158beb2f7772ebaf6356928
#
_cell.length_a   1.000
_cell.length_b   1.000
_cell.length_c   1.000
_cell.angle_alpha   90.00
_cell.angle_beta   90.00
_cell.angle_gamma   90.00
#
_symmetry.space_group_name_H-M   'P 1'
#
loop_
_entity.id
_entity.type
_entity.pdbx_description
1 polymer ?
#
loop_
_entity_poly.entity_id
_entity_poly.type
_entity_poly.pdbx_seq_one_letter_code
_entity_poly.pdbx_strand_id
1 'polypeptide(L)'
;HLGNWEMMASLMCSHGYPVAEIVREFDEPELNKFVDDIRTRAKIKTIPKDHSANEIVNLIKKGWFVGLLIDQSPRDNGAPVEFFGKLCWATIGPAYLYARTKAPVHPVYMLRNNDGTLLLEILPPLTMVNSGNLQEDILKNTQICQSAIEDIIRKYPEQWLWFHRRWKERNKLKAYWEKRTQKKQN
;
A
#
# COMPACT_ATOMS: atom_id res chain seq x y z
N HIS A 1 -4.28 -3.00 6.11
CA HIS A 1 -4.20 -3.48 7.50
C HIS A 1 -5.08 -4.73 7.64
N LEU A 2 -4.68 -5.78 6.94
CA LEU A 2 -5.32 -7.09 7.00
C LEU A 2 -4.41 -8.03 7.82
N GLY A 3 -5.00 -8.76 8.76
CA GLY A 3 -4.30 -9.73 9.60
C GLY A 3 -3.15 -9.12 10.42
N ASN A 4 -2.01 -9.79 10.46
CA ASN A 4 -0.85 -9.38 11.27
C ASN A 4 0.20 -8.60 10.44
N TRP A 5 -0.19 -7.49 9.84
CA TRP A 5 0.68 -6.71 8.94
C TRP A 5 2.00 -6.24 9.58
N GLU A 6 2.02 -5.94 10.89
CA GLU A 6 3.25 -5.51 11.59
C GLU A 6 4.30 -6.63 11.64
N MET A 7 3.90 -7.88 11.61
CA MET A 7 4.84 -9.00 11.67
C MET A 7 5.39 -9.42 10.31
N MET A 8 4.80 -8.96 9.19
CA MET A 8 5.23 -9.35 7.84
C MET A 8 6.70 -9.00 7.60
N ALA A 9 7.09 -7.77 7.87
CA ALA A 9 8.46 -7.31 7.67
C ALA A 9 9.45 -8.02 8.60
N SER A 10 9.06 -8.23 9.88
CA SER A 10 9.89 -8.96 10.84
C SER A 10 10.17 -10.38 10.38
N LEU A 11 9.16 -11.09 9.88
CA LEU A 11 9.32 -12.43 9.34
C LEU A 11 10.24 -12.45 8.13
N MET A 12 10.06 -11.54 7.19
CA MET A 12 10.95 -11.43 6.01
C MET A 12 12.39 -11.14 6.42
N CYS A 13 12.61 -10.20 7.36
CA CYS A 13 13.95 -9.89 7.88
C CYS A 13 14.60 -11.09 8.58
N SER A 14 13.83 -11.90 9.32
CA SER A 14 14.35 -13.11 9.98
C SER A 14 14.84 -14.17 8.99
N HIS A 15 14.32 -14.16 7.76
CA HIS A 15 14.76 -15.01 6.65
C HIS A 15 15.85 -14.35 5.79
N GLY A 16 16.43 -13.24 6.22
CA GLY A 16 17.56 -12.57 5.55
C GLY A 16 17.18 -11.61 4.42
N TYR A 17 15.90 -11.32 4.21
CA TYR A 17 15.49 -10.35 3.21
C TYR A 17 15.64 -8.92 3.76
N PRO A 18 16.29 -7.99 3.01
CA PRO A 18 16.37 -6.59 3.41
C PRO A 18 15.03 -5.89 3.18
N VAL A 19 14.34 -5.48 4.24
CA VAL A 19 13.03 -4.84 4.17
C VAL A 19 13.07 -3.41 4.66
N ALA A 20 12.45 -2.51 3.92
CA ALA A 20 12.17 -1.15 4.31
C ALA A 20 10.64 -0.91 4.35
N GLU A 21 10.15 -0.23 5.36
CA GLU A 21 8.75 0.16 5.51
C GLU A 21 8.60 1.66 5.45
N ILE A 22 7.61 2.11 4.68
CA ILE A 22 7.22 3.53 4.68
C ILE A 22 6.22 3.73 5.80
N VAL A 23 6.62 4.45 6.84
CA VAL A 23 5.85 4.63 8.06
C VAL A 23 5.43 6.10 8.26
N ARG A 24 4.34 6.29 8.95
CA ARG A 24 3.99 7.56 9.57
C ARG A 24 4.43 7.49 11.04
N GLU A 25 5.13 8.52 11.50
CA GLU A 25 5.44 8.68 12.91
C GLU A 25 4.16 8.82 13.74
N PHE A 26 4.18 8.25 14.93
CA PHE A 26 3.11 8.43 15.91
C PHE A 26 3.18 9.83 16.48
N ASP A 27 2.02 10.40 16.77
CA ASP A 27 1.92 11.74 17.37
C ASP A 27 2.44 11.73 18.82
N GLU A 28 2.51 10.54 19.48
CA GLU A 28 3.05 10.33 20.82
C GLU A 28 4.52 9.87 20.74
N PRO A 29 5.50 10.68 21.22
CA PRO A 29 6.93 10.38 21.07
C PRO A 29 7.38 9.07 21.72
N GLU A 30 6.85 8.74 22.90
CA GLU A 30 7.22 7.52 23.62
C GLU A 30 6.73 6.27 22.89
N LEU A 31 5.50 6.30 22.35
CA LEU A 31 4.96 5.24 21.54
C LEU A 31 5.76 5.08 20.24
N ASN A 32 6.12 6.21 19.60
CA ASN A 32 6.93 6.19 18.39
C ASN A 32 8.28 5.51 18.65
N LYS A 33 8.97 5.93 19.72
CA LYS A 33 10.25 5.31 20.12
C LYS A 33 10.09 3.82 20.42
N PHE A 34 9.07 3.42 21.15
CA PHE A 34 8.83 2.00 21.47
C PHE A 34 8.64 1.15 20.20
N VAL A 35 7.84 1.61 19.25
CA VAL A 35 7.59 0.90 18.00
C VAL A 35 8.85 0.87 17.13
N ASP A 36 9.58 1.98 17.03
CA ASP A 36 10.84 2.06 16.27
C ASP A 36 11.92 1.14 16.85
N ASP A 37 12.00 1.02 18.18
CA ASP A 37 12.90 0.07 18.85
C ASP A 37 12.58 -1.38 18.49
N ILE A 38 11.30 -1.75 18.43
CA ILE A 38 10.86 -3.10 17.98
C ILE A 38 11.28 -3.34 16.54
N ARG A 39 10.98 -2.41 15.62
CA ARG A 39 11.33 -2.51 14.21
C ARG A 39 12.84 -2.60 13.98
N THR A 40 13.61 -1.80 14.72
CA THR A 40 15.08 -1.82 14.68
C THR A 40 15.65 -3.16 15.13
N ARG A 41 15.14 -3.74 16.22
CA ARG A 41 15.53 -5.09 16.68
C ARG A 41 15.21 -6.16 15.65
N ALA A 42 14.11 -6.01 14.92
CA ALA A 42 13.73 -6.88 13.83
C ALA A 42 14.53 -6.62 12.53
N LYS A 43 15.49 -5.67 12.54
CA LYS A 43 16.31 -5.25 11.37
C LYS A 43 15.49 -4.65 10.23
N ILE A 44 14.32 -4.11 10.51
CA ILE A 44 13.49 -3.40 9.56
C ILE A 44 14.03 -1.96 9.41
N LYS A 45 14.24 -1.51 8.18
CA LYS A 45 14.54 -0.11 7.91
C LYS A 45 13.24 0.68 7.83
N THR A 46 12.99 1.61 8.75
CA THR A 46 11.86 2.53 8.67
C THR A 46 12.22 3.76 7.86
N ILE A 47 11.30 4.22 7.01
CA ILE A 47 11.44 5.43 6.20
C ILE A 47 10.22 6.31 6.50
N PRO A 48 10.42 7.50 7.08
CA PRO A 48 9.34 8.44 7.28
C PRO A 48 8.67 8.80 5.95
N LYS A 49 7.34 8.86 5.95
CA LYS A 49 6.53 9.11 4.75
C LYS A 49 6.91 10.40 4.00
N ASP A 50 7.40 11.40 4.72
CA ASP A 50 7.76 12.70 4.17
C ASP A 50 9.20 12.73 3.61
N HIS A 51 9.93 11.62 3.73
CA HIS A 51 11.27 11.47 3.16
C HIS A 51 11.22 11.22 1.65
N SER A 52 12.31 11.60 0.98
CA SER A 52 12.34 11.69 -0.46
C SER A 52 12.06 10.35 -1.16
N ALA A 53 11.15 10.36 -2.12
CA ALA A 53 10.90 9.23 -3.02
C ALA A 53 12.19 8.68 -3.67
N ASN A 54 13.24 9.47 -3.75
CA ASN A 54 14.54 9.06 -4.29
C ASN A 54 15.26 8.05 -3.38
N GLU A 55 15.16 8.16 -2.05
CA GLU A 55 15.73 7.16 -1.14
C GLU A 55 15.07 5.80 -1.36
N ILE A 56 13.73 5.78 -1.45
CA ILE A 56 12.96 4.57 -1.70
C ILE A 56 13.34 3.93 -3.04
N VAL A 57 13.43 4.74 -4.11
CA VAL A 57 13.86 4.28 -5.43
C VAL A 57 15.27 3.68 -5.37
N ASN A 58 16.19 4.28 -4.65
CA ASN A 58 17.54 3.77 -4.48
C ASN A 58 17.59 2.44 -3.71
N LEU A 59 16.76 2.28 -2.68
CA LEU A 59 16.65 1.01 -1.96
C LEU A 59 16.11 -0.10 -2.86
N ILE A 60 15.06 0.16 -3.63
CA ILE A 60 14.52 -0.81 -4.60
C ILE A 60 15.59 -1.23 -5.60
N LYS A 61 16.35 -0.27 -6.16
CA LYS A 61 17.46 -0.56 -7.08
C LYS A 61 18.59 -1.38 -6.46
N LYS A 62 18.76 -1.32 -5.14
CA LYS A 62 19.71 -2.14 -4.37
C LYS A 62 19.17 -3.51 -3.97
N GLY A 63 17.97 -3.87 -4.43
CA GLY A 63 17.35 -5.17 -4.13
C GLY A 63 16.61 -5.24 -2.79
N TRP A 64 16.28 -4.10 -2.19
CA TRP A 64 15.44 -4.06 -0.98
C TRP A 64 13.97 -4.28 -1.31
N PHE A 65 13.28 -4.99 -0.45
CA PHE A 65 11.82 -5.03 -0.43
C PHE A 65 11.29 -3.78 0.25
N VAL A 66 10.35 -3.10 -0.38
CA VAL A 66 9.71 -1.91 0.19
C VAL A 66 8.25 -2.19 0.46
N GLY A 67 7.88 -2.20 1.74
CA GLY A 67 6.51 -2.43 2.19
C GLY A 67 5.69 -1.14 2.20
N LEU A 68 4.48 -1.20 1.62
CA LEU A 68 3.49 -0.12 1.64
C LEU A 68 2.12 -0.67 2.01
N LEU A 69 1.50 -0.10 3.03
CA LEU A 69 0.10 -0.34 3.35
C LEU A 69 -0.78 0.61 2.53
N ILE A 70 -1.60 0.06 1.65
CA ILE A 70 -2.34 0.85 0.63
C ILE A 70 -3.86 0.78 0.75
N ASP A 71 -4.38 0.06 1.70
CA ASP A 71 -5.82 -0.18 1.92
C ASP A 71 -6.55 0.97 2.60
N GLN A 72 -5.83 1.96 3.12
CA GLN A 72 -6.40 3.15 3.74
C GLN A 72 -6.45 4.36 2.79
N SER A 73 -7.31 5.35 3.12
CA SER A 73 -7.40 6.59 2.36
C SER A 73 -6.25 7.53 2.71
N PRO A 74 -5.36 7.90 1.77
CA PRO A 74 -4.25 8.80 2.04
C PRO A 74 -4.76 10.23 2.33
N ARG A 75 -3.96 11.03 3.06
CA ARG A 75 -4.31 12.45 3.32
C ARG A 75 -4.19 13.31 2.06
N ASP A 76 -3.11 13.15 1.30
CA ASP A 76 -2.71 14.08 0.25
C ASP A 76 -2.65 13.46 -1.14
N ASN A 77 -1.53 12.86 -1.50
CA ASN A 77 -1.30 12.31 -2.83
C ASN A 77 -2.05 11.00 -3.03
N GLY A 78 -2.93 10.98 -4.02
CA GLY A 78 -3.72 9.81 -4.33
C GLY A 78 -4.41 9.90 -5.69
N ALA A 79 -5.11 8.84 -6.03
CA ALA A 79 -5.91 8.72 -7.23
C ALA A 79 -7.31 8.22 -6.89
N PRO A 80 -8.32 8.59 -7.70
CA PRO A 80 -9.65 8.02 -7.60
C PRO A 80 -9.64 6.58 -8.11
N VAL A 81 -10.20 5.67 -7.32
CA VAL A 81 -10.34 4.26 -7.67
C VAL A 81 -11.70 3.73 -7.24
N GLU A 82 -12.16 2.67 -7.86
CA GLU A 82 -13.28 1.88 -7.38
C GLU A 82 -12.76 0.82 -6.39
N PHE A 83 -13.42 0.70 -5.23
CA PHE A 83 -13.11 -0.26 -4.19
C PHE A 83 -14.41 -0.74 -3.55
N PHE A 84 -14.72 -2.03 -3.66
CA PHE A 84 -16.03 -2.62 -3.33
C PHE A 84 -17.19 -1.92 -4.06
N GLY A 85 -17.00 -1.59 -5.35
CA GLY A 85 -18.01 -0.92 -6.16
C GLY A 85 -18.28 0.55 -5.80
N LYS A 86 -17.49 1.13 -4.89
CA LYS A 86 -17.63 2.53 -4.47
C LYS A 86 -16.36 3.32 -4.77
N LEU A 87 -16.53 4.52 -5.30
CA LEU A 87 -15.41 5.42 -5.56
C LEU A 87 -14.76 5.87 -4.26
N CYS A 88 -13.44 5.77 -4.17
CA CYS A 88 -12.64 6.23 -3.06
C CYS A 88 -11.28 6.79 -3.49
N TRP A 89 -10.58 7.42 -2.56
CA TRP A 89 -9.24 7.97 -2.79
C TRP A 89 -8.19 6.97 -2.32
N ALA A 90 -7.25 6.58 -3.21
CA ALA A 90 -6.21 5.60 -2.93
C ALA A 90 -4.81 6.19 -3.12
N THR A 91 -3.84 5.69 -2.36
CA THR A 91 -2.44 6.08 -2.53
C THR A 91 -1.89 5.59 -3.86
N ILE A 92 -1.14 6.47 -4.55
CA ILE A 92 -0.46 6.15 -5.80
C ILE A 92 0.93 5.52 -5.59
N GLY A 93 1.36 5.32 -4.35
CA GLY A 93 2.72 4.91 -4.00
C GLY A 93 3.27 3.76 -4.84
N PRO A 94 2.64 2.57 -4.87
CA PRO A 94 3.13 1.44 -5.66
C PRO A 94 3.20 1.73 -7.16
N ALA A 95 2.17 2.39 -7.72
CA ALA A 95 2.13 2.75 -9.14
C ALA A 95 3.26 3.74 -9.51
N TYR A 96 3.51 4.72 -8.64
CA TYR A 96 4.61 5.68 -8.83
C TYR A 96 5.99 5.01 -8.74
N LEU A 97 6.20 4.14 -7.75
CA LEU A 97 7.46 3.40 -7.60
C LEU A 97 7.71 2.45 -8.78
N TYR A 98 6.67 1.76 -9.24
CA TYR A 98 6.77 0.96 -10.46
C TYR A 98 7.14 1.80 -11.68
N ALA A 99 6.52 2.96 -11.87
CA ALA A 99 6.85 3.85 -12.99
C ALA A 99 8.33 4.26 -12.99
N ARG A 100 8.92 4.47 -11.80
CA ARG A 100 10.31 4.91 -11.60
C ARG A 100 11.34 3.79 -11.65
N THR A 101 10.99 2.57 -11.28
CA THR A 101 11.96 1.48 -11.05
C THR A 101 11.71 0.25 -11.92
N LYS A 102 10.48 0.07 -12.41
CA LYS A 102 10.00 -1.16 -13.05
C LYS A 102 10.13 -2.41 -12.16
N ALA A 103 10.35 -2.23 -10.87
CA ALA A 103 10.39 -3.33 -9.92
C ALA A 103 9.00 -4.00 -9.83
N PRO A 104 8.93 -5.34 -9.71
CA PRO A 104 7.67 -6.05 -9.59
C PRO A 104 6.91 -5.63 -8.33
N VAL A 105 5.58 -5.54 -8.44
CA VAL A 105 4.67 -5.19 -7.35
C VAL A 105 3.90 -6.44 -6.94
N HIS A 106 4.14 -6.94 -5.74
CA HIS A 106 3.50 -8.13 -5.21
C HIS A 106 2.47 -7.77 -4.14
N PRO A 107 1.23 -8.28 -4.21
CA PRO A 107 0.34 -8.27 -3.05
C PRO A 107 0.89 -9.25 -1.99
N VAL A 108 0.97 -8.77 -0.75
CA VAL A 108 1.47 -9.55 0.39
C VAL A 108 0.52 -9.39 1.55
N TYR A 109 0.23 -10.49 2.25
CA TYR A 109 -0.60 -10.46 3.44
C TYR A 109 -0.20 -11.55 4.43
N MET A 110 -0.54 -11.34 5.70
CA MET A 110 -0.30 -12.32 6.76
C MET A 110 -1.58 -12.58 7.54
N LEU A 111 -2.04 -13.80 7.49
CA LEU A 111 -3.24 -14.24 8.19
C LEU A 111 -2.89 -14.88 9.53
N ARG A 112 -3.83 -14.83 10.45
CA ARG A 112 -3.83 -15.64 11.66
C ARG A 112 -4.78 -16.82 11.47
N ASN A 113 -4.26 -18.03 11.58
CA ASN A 113 -5.04 -19.26 11.54
C ASN A 113 -5.77 -19.49 12.88
N ASN A 114 -6.77 -20.38 12.87
CA ASN A 114 -7.56 -20.70 14.06
C ASN A 114 -6.73 -21.36 15.18
N ASP A 115 -5.63 -22.02 14.84
CA ASP A 115 -4.68 -22.59 15.79
C ASP A 115 -3.67 -21.59 16.35
N GLY A 116 -3.79 -20.29 15.96
CA GLY A 116 -2.90 -19.21 16.38
C GLY A 116 -1.64 -19.06 15.54
N THR A 117 -1.35 -19.95 14.62
CA THR A 117 -0.22 -19.84 13.70
C THR A 117 -0.43 -18.69 12.70
N LEU A 118 0.67 -18.19 12.12
CA LEU A 118 0.65 -17.12 11.13
C LEU A 118 1.08 -17.65 9.77
N LEU A 119 0.32 -17.32 8.73
CA LEU A 119 0.62 -17.62 7.34
C LEU A 119 0.97 -16.32 6.60
N LEU A 120 2.23 -16.18 6.18
CA LEU A 120 2.65 -15.13 5.24
C LEU A 120 2.47 -15.63 3.81
N GLU A 121 1.75 -14.89 3.01
CA GLU A 121 1.54 -15.21 1.60
C GLU A 121 1.99 -14.07 0.71
N ILE A 122 2.84 -14.39 -0.27
CA ILE A 122 3.33 -13.46 -1.29
C ILE A 122 2.74 -13.93 -2.62
N LEU A 123 1.83 -13.15 -3.18
CA LEU A 123 1.19 -13.48 -4.44
C LEU A 123 2.10 -13.15 -5.64
N PRO A 124 1.84 -13.73 -6.82
CA PRO A 124 2.54 -13.36 -8.05
C PRO A 124 2.52 -11.86 -8.31
N PRO A 125 3.52 -11.33 -9.05
CA PRO A 125 3.56 -9.90 -9.36
C PRO A 125 2.36 -9.48 -10.17
N LEU A 126 1.84 -8.28 -9.89
CA LEU A 126 0.75 -7.68 -10.66
C LEU A 126 1.21 -7.32 -12.06
N THR A 127 0.34 -7.54 -13.06
CA THR A 127 0.57 -7.06 -14.43
C THR A 127 0.31 -5.56 -14.50
N MET A 128 1.37 -4.78 -14.37
CA MET A 128 1.30 -3.32 -14.39
C MET A 128 1.33 -2.76 -15.81
N VAL A 129 0.58 -1.68 -16.05
CA VAL A 129 0.54 -0.97 -17.34
C VAL A 129 1.77 -0.05 -17.48
N ASN A 130 2.32 0.02 -18.69
CA ASN A 130 3.38 0.93 -19.08
C ASN A 130 3.16 1.40 -20.53
N SER A 131 2.25 2.34 -20.73
CA SER A 131 1.85 2.84 -22.04
C SER A 131 2.72 3.99 -22.55
N GLY A 132 3.55 4.58 -21.68
CA GLY A 132 4.31 5.81 -21.95
C GLY A 132 3.57 7.07 -21.50
N ASN A 133 2.29 6.99 -21.18
CA ASN A 133 1.54 8.09 -20.54
C ASN A 133 1.55 7.91 -19.02
N LEU A 134 2.51 8.56 -18.34
CA LEU A 134 2.72 8.42 -16.91
C LEU A 134 1.45 8.66 -16.07
N GLN A 135 0.67 9.67 -16.41
CA GLN A 135 -0.52 10.03 -15.63
C GLN A 135 -1.61 8.95 -15.74
N GLU A 136 -1.82 8.44 -16.94
CA GLU A 136 -2.78 7.38 -17.19
C GLU A 136 -2.33 6.05 -16.58
N ASP A 137 -1.04 5.73 -16.71
CA ASP A 137 -0.44 4.53 -16.13
C ASP A 137 -0.55 4.53 -14.60
N ILE A 138 -0.29 5.67 -13.94
CA ILE A 138 -0.47 5.78 -12.49
C ILE A 138 -1.93 5.52 -12.09
N LEU A 139 -2.90 6.06 -12.78
CA LEU A 139 -4.32 5.84 -12.48
C LEU A 139 -4.69 4.35 -12.64
N LYS A 140 -4.35 3.75 -13.78
CA LYS A 140 -4.63 2.33 -14.06
C LYS A 140 -3.93 1.41 -13.06
N ASN A 141 -2.65 1.64 -12.81
CA ASN A 141 -1.86 0.83 -11.89
C ASN A 141 -2.31 0.97 -10.44
N THR A 142 -2.77 2.15 -10.03
CA THR A 142 -3.38 2.32 -8.71
C THR A 142 -4.66 1.50 -8.59
N GLN A 143 -5.50 1.47 -9.63
CA GLN A 143 -6.69 0.61 -9.64
C GLN A 143 -6.33 -0.87 -9.57
N ILE A 144 -5.34 -1.33 -10.36
CA ILE A 144 -4.86 -2.71 -10.33
C ILE A 144 -4.42 -3.12 -8.91
N CYS A 145 -3.62 -2.28 -8.25
CA CYS A 145 -3.19 -2.55 -6.87
C CYS A 145 -4.38 -2.61 -5.89
N GLN A 146 -5.36 -1.73 -6.04
CA GLN A 146 -6.53 -1.72 -5.14
C GLN A 146 -7.46 -2.90 -5.39
N SER A 147 -7.65 -3.32 -6.64
CA SER A 147 -8.42 -4.52 -6.97
C SER A 147 -7.80 -5.78 -6.37
N ALA A 148 -6.47 -5.92 -6.42
CA ALA A 148 -5.77 -7.04 -5.80
C ALA A 148 -5.98 -7.08 -4.26
N ILE A 149 -5.97 -5.93 -3.59
CA ILE A 149 -6.28 -5.85 -2.15
C ILE A 149 -7.75 -6.18 -1.88
N GLU A 150 -8.67 -5.70 -2.71
CA GLU A 150 -10.10 -6.03 -2.60
C GLU A 150 -10.33 -7.55 -2.70
N ASP A 151 -9.68 -8.22 -3.65
CA ASP A 151 -9.80 -9.67 -3.82
C ASP A 151 -9.32 -10.44 -2.59
N ILE A 152 -8.24 -9.99 -1.94
CA ILE A 152 -7.74 -10.57 -0.70
C ILE A 152 -8.75 -10.34 0.44
N ILE A 153 -9.26 -9.13 0.59
CA ILE A 153 -10.23 -8.81 1.65
C ILE A 153 -11.54 -9.60 1.46
N ARG A 154 -11.99 -9.83 0.23
CA ARG A 154 -13.16 -10.66 -0.06
C ARG A 154 -12.99 -12.12 0.40
N LYS A 155 -11.77 -12.63 0.39
CA LYS A 155 -11.47 -13.99 0.89
C LYS A 155 -11.42 -14.07 2.42
N TYR A 156 -10.97 -12.98 3.08
CA TYR A 156 -10.73 -12.93 4.53
C TYR A 156 -11.29 -11.65 5.16
N PRO A 157 -12.59 -11.38 4.99
CA PRO A 157 -13.19 -10.11 5.41
C PRO A 157 -13.13 -9.89 6.94
N GLU A 158 -13.12 -10.96 7.73
CA GLU A 158 -13.03 -10.93 9.20
C GLU A 158 -11.66 -10.46 9.71
N GLN A 159 -10.61 -10.54 8.87
CA GLN A 159 -9.26 -10.14 9.26
C GLN A 159 -8.88 -8.74 8.79
N TRP A 160 -9.76 -8.02 8.09
CA TRP A 160 -9.50 -6.66 7.68
C TRP A 160 -9.97 -5.63 8.71
N LEU A 161 -9.18 -4.55 8.89
CA LEU A 161 -9.49 -3.47 9.81
C LEU A 161 -10.57 -2.55 9.24
N TRP A 162 -11.84 -2.86 9.47
CA TRP A 162 -13.00 -2.13 8.97
C TRP A 162 -13.21 -0.74 9.60
N PHE A 163 -12.58 -0.43 10.72
CA PHE A 163 -12.76 0.84 11.45
C PHE A 163 -12.19 2.07 10.73
N HIS A 164 -11.46 1.89 9.63
CA HIS A 164 -10.93 2.99 8.85
C HIS A 164 -12.01 3.60 7.94
N ARG A 165 -12.06 4.96 7.86
CA ARG A 165 -12.96 5.68 6.95
C ARG A 165 -12.47 5.61 5.50
N ARG A 166 -12.49 4.43 4.89
CA ARG A 166 -11.96 4.16 3.55
C ARG A 166 -12.66 4.99 2.46
N TRP A 167 -13.96 5.13 2.56
CA TRP A 167 -14.82 5.87 1.62
C TRP A 167 -15.13 7.30 2.08
N LYS A 168 -14.18 7.95 2.74
CA LYS A 168 -14.32 9.33 3.18
C LYS A 168 -14.60 10.25 1.98
N GLU A 169 -15.66 11.05 2.06
CA GLU A 169 -15.96 12.07 1.07
C GLU A 169 -14.82 13.07 0.94
N ARG A 170 -14.51 13.45 -0.31
CA ARG A 170 -13.48 14.44 -0.65
C ARG A 170 -13.92 15.28 -1.83
N ASN A 171 -13.67 16.59 -1.78
CA ASN A 171 -13.97 17.49 -2.88
C ASN A 171 -13.29 17.07 -4.19
N LYS A 172 -12.07 16.53 -4.11
CA LYS A 172 -11.33 15.98 -5.28
C LYS A 172 -12.05 14.81 -5.95
N LEU A 173 -12.73 13.95 -5.17
CA LEU A 173 -13.53 12.84 -5.70
C LEU A 173 -14.81 13.35 -6.37
N LYS A 174 -15.49 14.33 -5.79
CA LYS A 174 -16.67 14.96 -6.38
C LYS A 174 -16.33 15.58 -7.73
N ALA A 175 -15.27 16.40 -7.80
CA ALA A 175 -14.81 17.01 -9.04
C ALA A 175 -14.38 15.98 -10.12
N TYR A 176 -13.76 14.87 -9.73
CA TYR A 176 -13.43 13.79 -10.65
C TYR A 176 -14.69 13.11 -11.20
N TRP A 177 -15.66 12.86 -10.35
CA TRP A 177 -16.93 12.24 -10.74
C TRP A 177 -17.72 13.09 -11.71
N GLU A 178 -17.86 14.38 -11.44
CA GLU A 178 -18.53 15.35 -12.30
C GLU A 178 -17.92 15.37 -13.70
N LYS A 179 -16.58 15.46 -13.81
CA LYS A 179 -15.86 15.40 -15.09
C LYS A 179 -16.09 14.10 -15.85
N ARG A 180 -16.17 12.95 -15.15
CA ARG A 180 -16.38 11.63 -15.77
C ARG A 180 -17.82 11.49 -16.29
N THR A 181 -18.79 12.03 -15.56
CA THR A 181 -20.22 12.01 -15.95
C THR A 181 -20.45 12.86 -17.18
N GLN A 182 -19.87 14.06 -17.23
CA GLN A 182 -19.93 14.94 -18.40
C GLN A 182 -19.32 14.32 -19.67
N LYS A 183 -18.19 13.58 -19.54
CA LYS A 183 -17.56 12.88 -20.67
C LYS A 183 -18.35 11.68 -21.21
N LYS A 184 -19.29 11.13 -20.44
CA LYS A 184 -20.16 10.03 -20.89
C LYS A 184 -21.44 10.51 -21.57
N GLN A 185 -21.77 11.81 -21.43
CA GLN A 185 -22.96 12.43 -22.02
C GLN A 185 -22.67 13.15 -23.37
N ASN A 186 -21.37 13.32 -23.69
CA ASN A 186 -20.88 13.79 -24.98
C ASN A 186 -20.26 12.59 -25.78
#